data_321734e2c1254047186799118ae376ef
#
_entry.id   321734e2c1254047186799118ae376ef
#
_cell.length_a   1.000
_cell.length_b   1.000
_cell.length_c   1.000
_cell.angle_alpha   90.00
_cell.angle_beta   90.00
_cell.angle_gamma   90.00
#
_symmetry.space_group_name_H-M   'P 1'
#
loop_
_entity.id
_entity.type
_entity.pdbx_description
1 polymer ?
#
loop_
_entity_poly.entity_id
_entity_poly.type
_entity_poly.pdbx_seq_one_letter_code
_entity_poly.pdbx_strand_id
1 'polypeptide(L)'
;MQSKFIKHQGATLHYQIGGTETAPVIVLLHGGFGSIADFAPLLPRLQQHYRVIAIDTRGHGRSTLGTAALTYAQAAEDARQILRHEGVEKYSLFGFSDGGTTAYRLGAADKNIEKIITVGAEWHKKHLDGVRPMFETINLDFVKENLPKQLAAYQAANPEPDAEKWAAALKGMWLDEGASGYPNENIRQIQAPCWRYVAKPISCSPLMIGRH
;
A
#
# COMPACT_ATOMS: atom_id res chain seq x y z
N MET A 1 13.04 -14.28 -3.01
CA MET A 1 12.44 -13.45 -4.08
C MET A 1 13.50 -12.62 -4.78
N GLN A 2 13.36 -12.38 -6.07
CA GLN A 2 14.24 -11.54 -6.87
C GLN A 2 13.78 -10.08 -6.80
N SER A 3 14.67 -9.15 -6.46
CA SER A 3 14.42 -7.71 -6.51
C SER A 3 14.53 -7.19 -7.94
N LYS A 4 13.56 -6.38 -8.36
CA LYS A 4 13.51 -5.72 -9.66
C LYS A 4 13.10 -4.25 -9.51
N PHE A 5 13.37 -3.47 -10.55
CA PHE A 5 13.08 -2.04 -10.57
C PHE A 5 12.56 -1.61 -11.94
N ILE A 6 11.61 -0.69 -11.97
CA ILE A 6 11.21 0.05 -13.16
C ILE A 6 11.19 1.56 -12.88
N LYS A 7 11.32 2.36 -13.93
CA LYS A 7 11.15 3.82 -13.82
C LYS A 7 9.75 4.22 -14.28
N HIS A 8 9.05 5.00 -13.46
CA HIS A 8 7.74 5.54 -13.82
C HIS A 8 7.51 6.91 -13.17
N GLN A 9 7.21 7.92 -13.97
CA GLN A 9 6.89 9.29 -13.53
C GLN A 9 7.89 9.84 -12.49
N GLY A 10 9.18 9.78 -12.82
CA GLY A 10 10.26 10.29 -11.98
C GLY A 10 10.63 9.41 -10.78
N ALA A 11 9.85 8.35 -10.48
CA ALA A 11 10.20 7.39 -9.44
C ALA A 11 10.92 6.17 -10.02
N THR A 12 11.80 5.59 -9.23
CA THR A 12 12.30 4.22 -9.40
C THR A 12 11.49 3.34 -8.47
N LEU A 13 10.65 2.47 -9.05
CA LEU A 13 9.74 1.59 -8.32
C LEU A 13 10.40 0.24 -8.10
N HIS A 14 10.49 -0.20 -6.87
CA HIS A 14 10.99 -1.49 -6.46
C HIS A 14 9.84 -2.48 -6.28
N TYR A 15 10.07 -3.70 -6.73
CA TYR A 15 9.21 -4.84 -6.42
C TYR A 15 10.03 -6.12 -6.31
N GLN A 16 9.47 -7.12 -5.71
CA GLN A 16 10.06 -8.44 -5.62
C GLN A 16 9.15 -9.47 -6.28
N ILE A 17 9.77 -10.41 -7.00
CA ILE A 17 9.07 -11.51 -7.64
C ILE A 17 9.62 -12.85 -7.16
N GLY A 18 8.75 -13.84 -6.96
CA GLY A 18 9.15 -15.18 -6.54
C GLY A 18 8.01 -16.18 -6.64
N GLY A 19 8.31 -17.45 -6.35
CA GLY A 19 7.38 -18.55 -6.55
C GLY A 19 7.49 -19.17 -7.94
N THR A 20 6.55 -20.03 -8.30
CA THR A 20 6.55 -20.75 -9.58
C THR A 20 6.05 -19.83 -10.70
N GLU A 21 6.79 -19.70 -11.78
CA GLU A 21 6.49 -18.77 -12.89
C GLU A 21 5.13 -19.03 -13.54
N THR A 22 4.72 -20.27 -13.66
CA THR A 22 3.46 -20.68 -14.27
C THR A 22 2.27 -20.73 -13.31
N ALA A 23 2.51 -20.46 -12.01
CA ALA A 23 1.44 -20.45 -11.01
C ALA A 23 0.58 -19.17 -11.14
N PRO A 24 -0.68 -19.18 -10.61
CA PRO A 24 -1.51 -18.00 -10.54
C PRO A 24 -0.78 -16.83 -9.86
N VAL A 25 -0.95 -15.62 -10.39
CA VAL A 25 -0.29 -14.43 -9.85
C VAL A 25 -1.03 -13.87 -8.65
N ILE A 26 -0.30 -13.56 -7.58
CA ILE A 26 -0.78 -12.75 -6.46
C ILE A 26 0.11 -11.52 -6.27
N VAL A 27 -0.52 -10.35 -6.21
CA VAL A 27 0.13 -9.06 -5.97
C VAL A 27 -0.08 -8.65 -4.52
N LEU A 28 0.99 -8.29 -3.84
CA LEU A 28 0.98 -7.87 -2.44
C LEU A 28 1.23 -6.37 -2.34
N LEU A 29 0.32 -5.64 -1.68
CA LEU A 29 0.34 -4.20 -1.49
C LEU A 29 0.31 -3.88 0.01
N HIS A 30 1.39 -3.28 0.53
CA HIS A 30 1.57 -2.97 1.96
C HIS A 30 0.81 -1.70 2.38
N GLY A 31 0.70 -1.47 3.69
CA GLY A 31 0.10 -0.28 4.28
C GLY A 31 1.04 0.92 4.34
N GLY A 32 0.51 2.06 4.77
CA GLY A 32 1.28 3.28 4.99
C GLY A 32 2.41 3.06 6.00
N PHE A 33 3.51 3.76 5.80
CA PHE A 33 4.75 3.60 6.58
C PHE A 33 5.35 2.18 6.56
N GLY A 34 4.81 1.27 5.71
CA GLY A 34 5.27 -0.11 5.55
C GLY A 34 6.18 -0.32 4.35
N SER A 35 6.42 -1.59 4.04
CA SER A 35 7.18 -2.05 2.88
C SER A 35 6.89 -3.52 2.55
N ILE A 36 7.52 -4.06 1.51
CA ILE A 36 7.48 -5.50 1.20
C ILE A 36 7.88 -6.37 2.41
N ALA A 37 8.75 -5.86 3.28
CA ALA A 37 9.21 -6.59 4.46
C ALA A 37 8.07 -7.01 5.40
N ASP A 38 6.95 -6.29 5.40
CA ASP A 38 5.77 -6.61 6.23
C ASP A 38 5.13 -7.94 5.85
N PHE A 39 5.36 -8.39 4.62
CA PHE A 39 4.87 -9.68 4.12
C PHE A 39 5.81 -10.86 4.40
N ALA A 40 6.98 -10.64 5.01
CA ALA A 40 7.97 -11.70 5.25
C ALA A 40 7.37 -12.98 5.87
N PRO A 41 6.43 -12.91 6.84
CA PRO A 41 5.81 -14.10 7.41
C PRO A 41 4.92 -14.88 6.44
N LEU A 42 4.38 -14.23 5.40
CA LEU A 42 3.44 -14.82 4.44
C LEU A 42 4.16 -15.40 3.22
N LEU A 43 5.28 -14.80 2.82
CA LEU A 43 5.98 -15.12 1.58
C LEU A 43 6.31 -16.61 1.43
N PRO A 44 6.84 -17.33 2.43
CA PRO A 44 7.20 -18.74 2.26
C PRO A 44 6.02 -19.64 1.89
N ARG A 45 4.82 -19.33 2.41
CA ARG A 45 3.59 -20.08 2.10
C ARG A 45 3.02 -19.67 0.75
N LEU A 46 2.99 -18.37 0.45
CA LEU A 46 2.44 -17.89 -0.81
C LEU A 46 3.26 -18.38 -2.01
N GLN A 47 4.58 -18.38 -1.93
CA GLN A 47 5.46 -18.83 -3.02
C GLN A 47 5.32 -20.32 -3.38
N GLN A 48 4.75 -21.13 -2.50
CA GLN A 48 4.46 -22.55 -2.80
C GLN A 48 3.29 -22.70 -3.78
N HIS A 49 2.40 -21.73 -3.87
CA HIS A 49 1.15 -21.82 -4.63
C HIS A 49 0.96 -20.74 -5.66
N TYR A 50 1.73 -19.65 -5.57
CA TYR A 50 1.55 -18.44 -6.40
C TYR A 50 2.89 -17.96 -6.97
N ARG A 51 2.83 -17.35 -8.13
CA ARG A 51 3.82 -16.36 -8.58
C ARG A 51 3.52 -15.08 -7.81
N VAL A 52 4.35 -14.73 -6.84
CA VAL A 52 4.16 -13.59 -5.95
C VAL A 52 4.86 -12.37 -6.53
N ILE A 53 4.15 -11.25 -6.62
CA ILE A 53 4.71 -9.93 -6.92
C ILE A 53 4.41 -9.02 -5.74
N ALA A 54 5.42 -8.68 -4.94
CA ALA A 54 5.29 -7.77 -3.82
C ALA A 54 5.87 -6.40 -4.21
N ILE A 55 5.13 -5.32 -3.98
CA ILE A 55 5.46 -3.98 -4.46
C ILE A 55 5.75 -3.07 -3.27
N ASP A 56 6.91 -2.37 -3.31
CA ASP A 56 7.13 -1.19 -2.48
C ASP A 56 6.42 0.00 -3.16
N THR A 57 5.40 0.52 -2.51
CA THR A 57 4.69 1.73 -2.96
C THR A 57 5.70 2.88 -3.11
N ARG A 58 5.51 3.78 -4.12
CA ARG A 58 6.40 4.94 -4.28
C ARG A 58 6.65 5.66 -2.96
N GLY A 59 7.90 6.06 -2.72
CA GLY A 59 8.33 6.67 -1.46
C GLY A 59 8.47 5.70 -0.30
N HIS A 60 8.27 4.37 -0.49
CA HIS A 60 8.38 3.37 0.57
C HIS A 60 9.42 2.31 0.24
N GLY A 61 9.92 1.64 1.27
CA GLY A 61 10.91 0.59 1.10
C GLY A 61 12.07 1.03 0.20
N ARG A 62 12.29 0.35 -0.91
CA ARG A 62 13.33 0.69 -1.90
C ARG A 62 12.82 1.48 -3.10
N SER A 63 11.55 1.90 -3.10
CA SER A 63 10.98 2.78 -4.12
C SER A 63 11.22 4.25 -3.79
N THR A 64 11.74 5.04 -4.74
CA THR A 64 11.85 6.49 -4.55
C THR A 64 10.48 7.15 -4.67
N LEU A 65 10.34 8.37 -4.11
CA LEU A 65 9.08 9.12 -4.20
C LEU A 65 8.84 9.66 -5.61
N GLY A 66 9.89 10.11 -6.28
CA GLY A 66 9.80 10.73 -7.62
C GLY A 66 9.12 12.10 -7.60
N THR A 67 8.57 12.49 -8.75
CA THR A 67 7.98 13.83 -8.94
C THR A 67 6.46 13.86 -8.91
N ALA A 68 5.80 12.71 -9.14
CA ALA A 68 4.34 12.62 -9.05
C ALA A 68 3.90 12.54 -7.58
N ALA A 69 2.78 13.18 -7.27
CA ALA A 69 2.20 13.11 -5.93
C ALA A 69 1.85 11.67 -5.54
N LEU A 70 2.11 11.28 -4.30
CA LEU A 70 1.62 10.04 -3.75
C LEU A 70 0.11 10.16 -3.53
N THR A 71 -0.66 9.36 -4.27
CA THR A 71 -2.11 9.23 -4.14
C THR A 71 -2.50 7.78 -4.34
N TYR A 72 -3.71 7.39 -3.95
CA TYR A 72 -4.19 6.02 -4.22
C TYR A 72 -4.33 5.73 -5.71
N ALA A 73 -4.69 6.74 -6.52
CA ALA A 73 -4.72 6.60 -7.98
C ALA A 73 -3.32 6.37 -8.56
N GLN A 74 -2.32 7.12 -8.07
CA GLN A 74 -0.94 6.98 -8.50
C GLN A 74 -0.34 5.63 -8.08
N ALA A 75 -0.60 5.18 -6.84
CA ALA A 75 -0.15 3.88 -6.37
C ALA A 75 -0.76 2.73 -7.20
N ALA A 76 -2.03 2.84 -7.57
CA ALA A 76 -2.68 1.88 -8.46
C ALA A 76 -2.08 1.88 -9.87
N GLU A 77 -1.75 3.07 -10.43
CA GLU A 77 -1.10 3.17 -11.74
C GLU A 77 0.33 2.61 -11.71
N ASP A 78 1.09 2.88 -10.65
CA ASP A 78 2.43 2.32 -10.46
C ASP A 78 2.40 0.79 -10.44
N ALA A 79 1.47 0.20 -9.69
CA ALA A 79 1.27 -1.25 -9.66
C ALA A 79 0.90 -1.81 -11.04
N ARG A 80 0.03 -1.12 -11.78
CA ARG A 80 -0.34 -1.51 -13.15
C ARG A 80 0.85 -1.47 -14.11
N GLN A 81 1.73 -0.48 -13.98
CA GLN A 81 2.95 -0.39 -14.80
C GLN A 81 3.91 -1.55 -14.51
N ILE A 82 4.07 -1.94 -13.24
CA ILE A 82 4.86 -3.12 -12.86
C ILE A 82 4.26 -4.39 -13.49
N LEU A 83 2.96 -4.58 -13.41
CA LEU A 83 2.28 -5.76 -13.96
C LEU A 83 2.41 -5.84 -15.48
N ARG A 84 2.27 -4.71 -16.18
CA ARG A 84 2.50 -4.64 -17.62
C ARG A 84 3.94 -4.98 -17.98
N HIS A 85 4.92 -4.47 -17.23
CA HIS A 85 6.33 -4.78 -17.43
C HIS A 85 6.64 -6.26 -17.27
N GLU A 86 5.96 -6.94 -16.33
CA GLU A 86 6.10 -8.39 -16.08
C GLU A 86 5.21 -9.27 -16.99
N GLY A 87 4.47 -8.67 -17.94
CA GLY A 87 3.57 -9.39 -18.85
C GLY A 87 2.42 -10.09 -18.12
N VAL A 88 1.98 -9.55 -16.96
CA VAL A 88 0.92 -10.13 -16.16
C VAL A 88 -0.44 -9.63 -16.66
N GLU A 89 -1.25 -10.55 -17.17
CA GLU A 89 -2.60 -10.24 -17.65
C GLU A 89 -3.66 -10.49 -16.57
N LYS A 90 -3.59 -11.62 -15.85
CA LYS A 90 -4.54 -12.00 -14.80
C LYS A 90 -3.84 -12.11 -13.46
N TYR A 91 -4.46 -11.61 -12.41
CA TYR A 91 -3.87 -11.62 -11.08
C TYR A 91 -4.89 -11.46 -9.96
N SER A 92 -4.52 -11.92 -8.77
CA SER A 92 -5.24 -11.66 -7.53
C SER A 92 -4.51 -10.58 -6.72
N LEU A 93 -5.25 -9.84 -5.89
CA LEU A 93 -4.71 -8.77 -5.04
C LEU A 93 -4.85 -9.16 -3.57
N PHE A 94 -3.79 -8.94 -2.81
CA PHE A 94 -3.82 -8.88 -1.36
C PHE A 94 -3.31 -7.50 -0.92
N GLY A 95 -4.15 -6.74 -0.24
CA GLY A 95 -3.81 -5.40 0.22
C GLY A 95 -4.07 -5.20 1.71
N PHE A 96 -3.08 -4.63 2.42
CA PHE A 96 -3.20 -4.24 3.81
C PHE A 96 -3.31 -2.72 3.93
N SER A 97 -4.32 -2.21 4.67
CA SER A 97 -4.52 -0.78 4.90
C SER A 97 -4.51 0.02 3.57
N ASP A 98 -3.57 0.93 3.35
CA ASP A 98 -3.42 1.70 2.10
C ASP A 98 -3.28 0.82 0.86
N GLY A 99 -2.57 -0.31 0.99
CA GLY A 99 -2.48 -1.29 -0.07
C GLY A 99 -3.83 -1.89 -0.44
N GLY A 100 -4.73 -2.03 0.54
CA GLY A 100 -6.10 -2.47 0.28
C GLY A 100 -6.95 -1.40 -0.40
N THR A 101 -6.79 -0.12 -0.04
CA THR A 101 -7.42 1.01 -0.74
C THR A 101 -6.93 1.09 -2.19
N THR A 102 -5.62 0.89 -2.40
CA THR A 102 -5.01 0.78 -3.74
C THR A 102 -5.57 -0.41 -4.52
N ALA A 103 -5.77 -1.57 -3.86
CA ALA A 103 -6.38 -2.74 -4.49
C ALA A 103 -7.82 -2.48 -4.94
N TYR A 104 -8.61 -1.72 -4.19
CA TYR A 104 -9.93 -1.30 -4.62
C TYR A 104 -9.89 -0.37 -5.82
N ARG A 105 -8.91 0.54 -5.89
CA ARG A 105 -8.69 1.39 -7.06
C ARG A 105 -8.37 0.58 -8.31
N LEU A 106 -7.46 -0.40 -8.18
CA LEU A 106 -7.15 -1.34 -9.26
C LEU A 106 -8.39 -2.11 -9.69
N GLY A 107 -9.13 -2.67 -8.71
CA GLY A 107 -10.32 -3.47 -8.95
C GLY A 107 -11.43 -2.73 -9.69
N ALA A 108 -11.58 -1.44 -9.42
CA ALA A 108 -12.56 -0.60 -10.12
C ALA A 108 -12.17 -0.29 -11.57
N ALA A 109 -10.88 -0.38 -11.92
CA ALA A 109 -10.36 0.01 -13.23
C ALA A 109 -9.91 -1.16 -14.11
N ASP A 110 -9.66 -2.35 -13.54
CA ASP A 110 -9.12 -3.51 -14.25
C ASP A 110 -10.02 -4.75 -14.06
N LYS A 111 -10.54 -5.25 -15.17
CA LYS A 111 -11.42 -6.43 -15.20
C LYS A 111 -10.66 -7.76 -15.17
N ASN A 112 -9.34 -7.72 -15.31
CA ASN A 112 -8.49 -8.91 -15.32
C ASN A 112 -8.12 -9.40 -13.91
N ILE A 113 -8.64 -8.73 -12.88
CA ILE A 113 -8.43 -9.14 -11.49
C ILE A 113 -9.35 -10.32 -11.18
N GLU A 114 -8.74 -11.39 -10.69
CA GLU A 114 -9.46 -12.63 -10.36
C GLU A 114 -10.07 -12.59 -8.96
N LYS A 115 -9.33 -12.03 -7.98
CA LYS A 115 -9.74 -11.97 -6.57
C LYS A 115 -9.12 -10.75 -5.89
N ILE A 116 -9.84 -10.17 -4.94
CA ILE A 116 -9.34 -9.10 -4.08
C ILE A 116 -9.53 -9.50 -2.62
N ILE A 117 -8.45 -9.48 -1.86
CA ILE A 117 -8.46 -9.70 -0.41
C ILE A 117 -7.86 -8.45 0.24
N THR A 118 -8.60 -7.83 1.15
CA THR A 118 -8.13 -6.64 1.86
C THR A 118 -8.26 -6.80 3.36
N VAL A 119 -7.30 -6.23 4.10
CA VAL A 119 -7.30 -6.20 5.55
C VAL A 119 -7.14 -4.75 6.01
N GLY A 120 -8.09 -4.24 6.80
CA GLY A 120 -8.03 -2.90 7.39
C GLY A 120 -8.07 -1.76 6.36
N ALA A 121 -8.68 -1.98 5.20
CA ALA A 121 -8.73 -1.01 4.12
C ALA A 121 -10.02 -0.17 4.14
N GLU A 122 -9.87 1.11 3.79
CA GLU A 122 -11.00 2.01 3.59
C GLU A 122 -11.22 2.27 2.10
N TRP A 123 -12.46 2.50 1.73
CA TRP A 123 -12.84 2.65 0.32
C TRP A 123 -13.53 3.98 0.00
N HIS A 124 -13.97 4.71 1.03
CA HIS A 124 -14.74 5.93 0.85
C HIS A 124 -14.25 7.04 1.78
N LYS A 125 -14.14 8.24 1.25
CA LYS A 125 -13.68 9.43 1.97
C LYS A 125 -14.49 9.77 3.24
N LYS A 126 -15.79 9.37 3.33
CA LYS A 126 -16.60 9.55 4.54
C LYS A 126 -16.04 8.84 5.78
N HIS A 127 -15.16 7.85 5.58
CA HIS A 127 -14.46 7.19 6.68
C HIS A 127 -13.36 8.08 7.31
N LEU A 128 -13.02 9.20 6.65
CA LEU A 128 -12.08 10.19 7.19
C LEU A 128 -12.66 10.96 8.38
N ASP A 129 -13.97 11.13 8.49
CA ASP A 129 -14.59 11.99 9.50
C ASP A 129 -14.13 11.64 10.92
N GLY A 130 -13.98 10.36 11.24
CA GLY A 130 -13.53 9.88 12.55
C GLY A 130 -12.02 9.90 12.78
N VAL A 131 -11.20 9.93 11.72
CA VAL A 131 -9.73 9.78 11.80
C VAL A 131 -8.97 11.01 11.31
N ARG A 132 -9.65 11.96 10.67
CA ARG A 132 -9.06 13.20 10.14
C ARG A 132 -8.18 13.94 11.17
N PRO A 133 -8.65 14.21 12.42
CA PRO A 133 -7.83 14.93 13.38
C PRO A 133 -6.48 14.23 13.64
N MET A 134 -6.47 12.88 13.65
CA MET A 134 -5.24 12.11 13.80
C MET A 134 -4.34 12.26 12.55
N PHE A 135 -4.91 12.15 11.33
CA PHE A 135 -4.12 12.29 10.10
C PHE A 135 -3.52 13.69 9.96
N GLU A 136 -4.20 14.72 10.42
CA GLU A 136 -3.70 16.11 10.41
C GLU A 136 -2.48 16.32 11.29
N THR A 137 -2.28 15.49 12.32
CA THR A 137 -1.08 15.55 13.19
C THR A 137 0.16 14.91 12.57
N ILE A 138 0.01 14.13 11.48
CA ILE A 138 1.11 13.42 10.86
C ILE A 138 2.13 14.41 10.31
N ASN A 139 3.34 14.32 10.83
CA ASN A 139 4.54 15.06 10.45
C ASN A 139 5.78 14.27 10.87
N LEU A 140 6.97 14.82 10.66
CA LEU A 140 8.22 14.15 11.02
C LEU A 140 8.32 13.83 12.53
N ASP A 141 7.86 14.72 13.40
CA ASP A 141 7.93 14.51 14.85
C ASP A 141 6.97 13.38 15.28
N PHE A 142 5.76 13.37 14.73
CA PHE A 142 4.84 12.25 14.92
C PHE A 142 5.50 10.90 14.54
N VAL A 143 6.18 10.84 13.38
CA VAL A 143 6.83 9.62 12.90
C VAL A 143 7.97 9.20 13.82
N LYS A 144 8.80 10.16 14.28
CA LYS A 144 9.89 9.89 15.23
C LYS A 144 9.38 9.31 16.56
N GLU A 145 8.29 9.88 17.08
CA GLU A 145 7.75 9.50 18.38
C GLU A 145 6.96 8.19 18.33
N ASN A 146 6.13 8.00 17.30
CA ASN A 146 5.16 6.91 17.26
C ASN A 146 5.57 5.73 16.37
N LEU A 147 6.47 5.96 15.40
CA LEU A 147 6.87 4.98 14.38
C LEU A 147 8.40 4.86 14.23
N PRO A 148 9.19 4.82 15.33
CA PRO A 148 10.65 4.85 15.24
C PRO A 148 11.24 3.64 14.50
N LYS A 149 10.60 2.47 14.59
CA LYS A 149 11.04 1.27 13.86
C LYS A 149 10.81 1.39 12.35
N GLN A 150 9.65 1.90 11.95
CA GLN A 150 9.31 2.15 10.54
C GLN A 150 10.22 3.23 9.96
N LEU A 151 10.49 4.29 10.70
CA LEU A 151 11.44 5.34 10.30
C LEU A 151 12.84 4.79 10.07
N ALA A 152 13.35 4.00 11.02
CA ALA A 152 14.67 3.38 10.88
C ALA A 152 14.74 2.43 9.68
N ALA A 153 13.70 1.60 9.47
CA ALA A 153 13.61 0.70 8.32
C ALA A 153 13.56 1.47 6.99
N TYR A 154 12.77 2.56 6.92
CA TYR A 154 12.70 3.43 5.77
C TYR A 154 14.07 4.06 5.45
N GLN A 155 14.71 4.66 6.45
CA GLN A 155 16.04 5.30 6.29
C GLN A 155 17.12 4.32 5.84
N ALA A 156 17.06 3.07 6.30
CA ALA A 156 18.01 2.04 5.92
C ALA A 156 17.77 1.47 4.51
N ALA A 157 16.52 1.43 4.05
CA ALA A 157 16.16 0.77 2.80
C ALA A 157 16.03 1.72 1.61
N ASN A 158 15.53 2.95 1.83
CA ASN A 158 15.21 3.88 0.75
C ASN A 158 16.49 4.48 0.16
N PRO A 159 16.64 4.48 -1.19
CA PRO A 159 17.82 5.06 -1.83
C PRO A 159 17.87 6.61 -1.76
N GLU A 160 16.73 7.26 -1.51
CA GLU A 160 16.57 8.71 -1.40
C GLU A 160 15.74 9.04 -0.13
N PRO A 161 16.25 8.74 1.08
CA PRO A 161 15.47 8.85 2.30
C PRO A 161 15.24 10.33 2.67
N ASP A 162 13.98 10.74 2.68
CA ASP A 162 13.53 12.05 3.14
C ASP A 162 12.27 11.85 4.00
N ALA A 163 12.47 11.72 5.30
CA ALA A 163 11.41 11.36 6.23
C ALA A 163 10.34 12.47 6.35
N GLU A 164 10.70 13.71 6.15
CA GLU A 164 9.74 14.84 6.18
C GLU A 164 8.81 14.78 4.97
N LYS A 165 9.38 14.64 3.76
CA LYS A 165 8.58 14.46 2.54
C LYS A 165 7.75 13.18 2.58
N TRP A 166 8.29 12.10 3.14
CA TRP A 166 7.56 10.84 3.30
C TRP A 166 6.31 10.99 4.16
N ALA A 167 6.45 11.61 5.34
CA ALA A 167 5.32 11.89 6.23
C ALA A 167 4.31 12.82 5.56
N ALA A 168 4.78 13.89 4.91
CA ALA A 168 3.91 14.83 4.20
C ALA A 168 3.15 14.19 3.02
N ALA A 169 3.82 13.31 2.26
CA ALA A 169 3.21 12.60 1.13
C ALA A 169 2.10 11.65 1.59
N LEU A 170 2.33 10.88 2.66
CA LEU A 170 1.31 10.00 3.23
C LEU A 170 0.14 10.78 3.81
N LYS A 171 0.40 11.83 4.57
CA LYS A 171 -0.64 12.73 5.06
C LYS A 171 -1.49 13.28 3.90
N GLY A 172 -0.84 13.75 2.83
CA GLY A 172 -1.53 14.23 1.64
C GLY A 172 -2.41 13.17 0.98
N MET A 173 -1.92 11.93 0.86
CA MET A 173 -2.68 10.81 0.31
C MET A 173 -3.90 10.45 1.16
N TRP A 174 -3.74 10.41 2.48
CA TRP A 174 -4.83 10.05 3.39
C TRP A 174 -5.93 11.11 3.48
N LEU A 175 -5.57 12.39 3.33
CA LEU A 175 -6.51 13.51 3.35
C LEU A 175 -7.05 13.88 1.95
N ASP A 176 -6.66 13.14 0.90
CA ASP A 176 -7.12 13.39 -0.45
C ASP A 176 -8.59 12.97 -0.63
N GLU A 177 -9.48 13.95 -0.66
CA GLU A 177 -10.91 13.77 -0.94
C GLU A 177 -11.26 13.89 -2.43
N GLY A 178 -10.27 14.19 -3.26
CA GLY A 178 -10.42 14.39 -4.70
C GLY A 178 -10.54 13.08 -5.48
N ALA A 179 -10.52 13.22 -6.79
CA ALA A 179 -10.62 12.08 -7.71
C ALA A 179 -9.43 11.12 -7.64
N SER A 180 -8.27 11.55 -7.14
CA SER A 180 -7.06 10.73 -6.95
C SER A 180 -7.02 9.98 -5.62
N GLY A 181 -7.84 10.36 -4.65
CA GLY A 181 -7.93 9.75 -3.32
C GLY A 181 -8.66 8.41 -3.29
N TYR A 182 -9.61 8.24 -2.39
CA TYR A 182 -10.37 7.01 -2.19
C TYR A 182 -11.21 6.65 -3.43
N PRO A 183 -11.46 5.35 -3.70
CA PRO A 183 -12.27 4.93 -4.86
C PRO A 183 -13.73 5.40 -4.77
N ASN A 184 -14.27 5.64 -3.58
CA ASN A 184 -15.63 6.07 -3.34
C ASN A 184 -16.64 5.17 -4.08
N GLU A 185 -17.61 5.72 -4.77
CA GLU A 185 -18.64 4.98 -5.49
C GLU A 185 -18.10 4.10 -6.64
N ASN A 186 -16.86 4.35 -7.11
CA ASN A 186 -16.23 3.52 -8.14
C ASN A 186 -15.98 2.08 -7.67
N ILE A 187 -16.02 1.81 -6.37
CA ILE A 187 -15.95 0.44 -5.83
C ILE A 187 -17.03 -0.47 -6.42
N ARG A 188 -18.17 0.09 -6.85
CA ARG A 188 -19.26 -0.65 -7.49
C ARG A 188 -18.89 -1.20 -8.87
N GLN A 189 -17.78 -0.75 -9.46
CA GLN A 189 -17.29 -1.25 -10.75
C GLN A 189 -16.46 -2.53 -10.59
N ILE A 190 -16.11 -2.92 -9.35
CA ILE A 190 -15.37 -4.14 -9.07
C ILE A 190 -16.22 -5.35 -9.45
N GLN A 191 -15.70 -6.16 -10.38
CA GLN A 191 -16.36 -7.39 -10.84
C GLN A 191 -15.77 -8.64 -10.18
N ALA A 192 -14.54 -8.55 -9.68
CA ALA A 192 -13.87 -9.65 -9.01
C ALA A 192 -14.50 -9.94 -7.63
N PRO A 193 -14.58 -11.21 -7.22
CA PRO A 193 -14.89 -11.56 -5.84
C PRO A 193 -13.96 -10.82 -4.86
N CYS A 194 -14.56 -10.15 -3.87
CA CYS A 194 -13.84 -9.32 -2.92
C CYS A 194 -14.12 -9.75 -1.48
N TRP A 195 -13.05 -10.04 -0.73
CA TRP A 195 -13.11 -10.34 0.71
C TRP A 195 -12.47 -9.19 1.48
N ARG A 196 -13.26 -8.57 2.35
CA ARG A 196 -12.82 -7.50 3.23
C ARG A 196 -12.75 -8.02 4.67
N TYR A 197 -11.55 -8.02 5.23
CA TYR A 197 -11.36 -8.23 6.67
C TYR A 197 -11.24 -6.89 7.35
N VAL A 198 -12.24 -6.58 8.18
CA VAL A 198 -12.17 -5.44 9.10
C VAL A 198 -11.74 -6.02 10.44
N ALA A 199 -10.60 -5.61 10.96
CA ALA A 199 -10.26 -5.89 12.34
C ALA A 199 -11.42 -5.37 13.19
N LYS A 200 -12.02 -6.22 14.04
CA LYS A 200 -12.89 -5.70 15.11
C LYS A 200 -12.07 -4.62 15.80
N PRO A 201 -12.63 -3.43 16.11
CA PRO A 201 -11.91 -2.49 16.90
C PRO A 201 -11.50 -3.25 18.16
N ILE A 202 -10.20 -3.50 18.30
CA ILE A 202 -9.63 -3.79 19.58
C ILE A 202 -10.07 -2.55 20.36
N SER A 203 -10.91 -2.72 21.38
CA SER A 203 -11.22 -1.62 22.27
C SER A 203 -9.85 -1.13 22.74
N CYS A 204 -9.34 -0.09 22.10
CA CYS A 204 -8.28 0.68 22.66
C CYS A 204 -8.92 1.31 23.89
N SER A 205 -8.88 0.57 25.00
CA SER A 205 -8.92 1.19 26.30
C SER A 205 -7.91 2.31 26.21
N PRO A 206 -8.27 3.56 26.52
CA PRO A 206 -7.31 4.64 26.47
C PRO A 206 -6.12 4.14 27.30
N LEU A 207 -4.97 3.99 26.67
CA LEU A 207 -3.72 3.80 27.37
C LEU A 207 -3.70 4.93 28.38
N MET A 208 -3.90 4.55 29.64
CA MET A 208 -3.79 5.46 30.76
C MET A 208 -2.41 6.09 30.63
N ILE A 209 -2.41 7.37 30.22
CA ILE A 209 -1.25 8.22 30.37
C ILE A 209 -1.04 8.30 31.89
N GLY A 210 -0.24 7.38 32.40
CA GLY A 210 0.26 7.43 33.76
C GLY A 210 1.07 8.70 33.89
N ARG A 211 0.47 9.69 34.51
CA ARG A 211 1.23 10.78 35.15
C ARG A 211 1.99 10.14 36.31
N HIS A 212 3.28 10.13 36.20
CA HIS A 212 4.20 10.29 37.35
C HIS A 212 5.45 11.03 36.85
#